data_bc0777f63b6446b3f0cf53c796a4a034
#
_entry.id   bc0777f63b6446b3f0cf53c796a4a034
#
_cell.length_a   1.000
_cell.length_b   1.000
_cell.length_c   1.000
_cell.angle_alpha   90.00
_cell.angle_beta   90.00
_cell.angle_gamma   90.00
#
_symmetry.space_group_name_H-M   'P 1'
#
loop_
_entity.id
_entity.type
_entity.pdbx_description
1 polymer ?
#
loop_
_entity_poly.entity_id
_entity_poly.type
_entity_poly.pdbx_seq_one_letter_code
_entity_poly.pdbx_strand_id
1 'polypeptide(L)'
;MQDLYIPTLHTFAMNNMFTGSCESFRFRIEPKVVKKTPKEVDMEASTIVVQFWHGPFCYEKSTMEGERTFPMSEEGRLAMKAWLEAHI
;
A
#
# COMPACT_ATOMS: atom_id res chain seq x y z
N MET A 1 -1.06 -20.80 1.65
CA MET A 1 -1.28 -19.47 1.06
C MET A 1 -1.47 -18.45 2.17
N GLN A 2 -0.75 -17.35 2.12
CA GLN A 2 -0.90 -16.28 3.10
C GLN A 2 -2.02 -15.34 2.65
N ASP A 3 -2.79 -14.89 3.60
CA ASP A 3 -3.88 -13.94 3.35
C ASP A 3 -3.58 -12.66 4.12
N LEU A 4 -3.03 -11.68 3.44
CA LEU A 4 -2.67 -10.42 4.06
C LEU A 4 -3.90 -9.57 4.35
N TYR A 5 -3.90 -8.93 5.52
CA TYR A 5 -4.90 -7.91 5.80
C TYR A 5 -4.50 -6.61 5.10
N ILE A 6 -5.39 -6.09 4.27
CA ILE A 6 -5.20 -4.80 3.60
C ILE A 6 -6.43 -3.94 3.95
N PRO A 7 -6.22 -2.69 4.40
CA PRO A 7 -7.36 -1.81 4.68
C PRO A 7 -8.23 -1.57 3.45
N THR A 8 -9.43 -1.09 3.69
CA THR A 8 -10.34 -0.77 2.59
C THR A 8 -9.84 0.44 1.80
N LEU A 9 -10.37 0.59 0.59
CA LEU A 9 -10.00 1.72 -0.28
C LEU A 9 -10.30 3.06 0.40
N HIS A 10 -11.36 3.13 1.20
CA HIS A 10 -11.73 4.34 1.94
C HIS A 10 -10.60 4.82 2.84
N THR A 11 -9.90 3.91 3.50
CA THR A 11 -8.75 4.24 4.36
C THR A 11 -7.68 5.00 3.59
N PHE A 12 -7.35 4.53 2.39
CA PHE A 12 -6.34 5.18 1.55
C PHE A 12 -6.85 6.50 0.97
N ALA A 13 -8.11 6.55 0.61
CA ALA A 13 -8.73 7.79 0.11
C ALA A 13 -8.72 8.90 1.17
N MET A 14 -8.70 8.52 2.45
CA MET A 14 -8.58 9.46 3.56
C MET A 14 -7.13 9.85 3.85
N ASN A 15 -6.20 9.46 2.98
CA ASN A 15 -4.77 9.75 3.09
C ASN A 15 -4.11 9.11 4.31
N ASN A 16 -4.55 7.93 4.70
CA ASN A 16 -3.97 7.19 5.81
C ASN A 16 -2.97 6.15 5.32
N MET A 17 -1.75 6.23 5.82
CA MET A 17 -0.71 5.25 5.54
C MET A 17 -0.94 3.99 6.37
N PHE A 18 -0.57 2.84 5.82
CA PHE A 18 -0.68 1.57 6.51
C PHE A 18 0.64 0.81 6.44
N THR A 19 1.04 0.21 7.56
CA THR A 19 2.17 -0.70 7.61
C THR A 19 1.70 -2.01 8.19
N GLY A 20 2.21 -3.12 7.65
CA GLY A 20 1.84 -4.44 8.13
C GLY A 20 3.01 -5.39 8.05
N SER A 21 2.80 -6.59 8.58
CA SER A 21 3.82 -7.63 8.56
C SER A 21 3.19 -9.01 8.58
N CYS A 22 3.91 -9.98 8.00
CA CYS A 22 3.57 -11.39 8.04
C CYS A 22 4.89 -12.14 8.24
N GLU A 23 5.15 -12.60 9.46
CA GLU A 23 6.43 -13.17 9.85
C GLU A 23 7.55 -12.16 9.60
N SER A 24 8.56 -12.47 8.78
CA SER A 24 9.63 -11.53 8.47
C SER A 24 9.32 -10.63 7.28
N PHE A 25 8.24 -10.89 6.56
CA PHE A 25 7.80 -10.06 5.44
C PHE A 25 7.09 -8.81 6.00
N ARG A 26 7.57 -7.64 5.60
CA ARG A 26 7.01 -6.37 6.04
C ARG A 26 6.71 -5.49 4.84
N PHE A 27 5.68 -4.66 4.96
CA PHE A 27 5.28 -3.78 3.87
C PHE A 27 4.74 -2.46 4.39
N ARG A 28 4.82 -1.45 3.54
CA ARG A 28 4.32 -0.11 3.81
C ARG A 28 3.52 0.35 2.60
N ILE A 29 2.33 0.86 2.87
CA ILE A 29 1.42 1.34 1.84
C ILE A 29 1.19 2.83 2.10
N GLU A 30 1.56 3.67 1.14
CA GLU A 30 1.41 5.11 1.26
C GLU A 30 0.51 5.63 0.15
N PRO A 31 -0.66 6.19 0.50
CA PRO A 31 -1.53 6.79 -0.52
C PRO A 31 -0.97 8.13 -0.97
N LYS A 32 -1.06 8.40 -2.27
CA LYS A 32 -0.74 9.69 -2.87
C LYS A 32 -2.06 10.29 -3.33
N VAL A 33 -2.73 10.98 -2.42
CA VAL A 33 -4.06 11.52 -2.66
C VAL A 33 -3.96 12.85 -3.39
N VAL A 34 -4.65 12.96 -4.52
CA VAL A 34 -4.80 14.21 -5.27
C VAL A 34 -6.23 14.69 -5.05
N LYS A 35 -6.38 15.93 -4.63
CA LYS A 35 -7.71 16.49 -4.38
C LYS A 35 -8.18 17.31 -5.56
N LYS A 36 -9.38 17.02 -6.04
CA LYS A 36 -10.03 17.75 -7.11
C LYS A 36 -10.54 19.09 -6.58
N THR A 37 -11.10 19.06 -5.37
CA THR A 37 -11.51 20.26 -4.61
C THR A 37 -11.09 20.02 -3.16
N PRO A 38 -11.14 21.06 -2.28
CA PRO A 38 -10.82 20.86 -0.87
C PRO A 38 -11.66 19.78 -0.17
N LYS A 39 -12.80 19.42 -0.75
CA LYS A 39 -13.70 18.41 -0.17
C LYS A 39 -13.78 17.12 -0.96
N GLU A 40 -13.21 17.05 -2.17
CA GLU A 40 -13.31 15.89 -3.03
C GLU A 40 -11.93 15.37 -3.42
N VAL A 41 -11.79 14.05 -3.39
CA VAL A 41 -10.58 13.37 -3.81
C VAL A 41 -10.73 12.95 -5.27
N ASP A 42 -9.72 13.23 -6.08
CA ASP A 42 -9.68 12.76 -7.47
C ASP A 42 -9.09 11.36 -7.48
N MET A 43 -9.96 10.37 -7.48
CA MET A 43 -9.53 8.97 -7.43
C MET A 43 -8.76 8.54 -8.67
N GLU A 44 -9.04 9.16 -9.82
CA GLU A 44 -8.33 8.84 -11.06
C GLU A 44 -6.90 9.36 -11.05
N ALA A 45 -6.66 10.50 -10.44
CA ALA A 45 -5.32 11.08 -10.34
C ALA A 45 -4.55 10.56 -9.13
N SER A 46 -5.24 9.97 -8.16
CA SER A 46 -4.61 9.47 -6.94
C SER A 46 -4.02 8.07 -7.16
N THR A 47 -2.95 7.77 -6.43
CA THR A 47 -2.27 6.48 -6.54
C THR A 47 -1.94 5.94 -5.16
N ILE A 48 -1.55 4.67 -5.12
CA ILE A 48 -1.11 3.99 -3.90
C ILE A 48 0.31 3.47 -4.16
N VAL A 49 1.26 3.89 -3.33
CA VAL A 49 2.65 3.45 -3.44
C VAL A 49 2.89 2.38 -2.38
N VAL A 50 3.41 1.22 -2.81
CA VAL A 50 3.62 0.07 -1.94
C VAL A 50 5.10 -0.30 -1.96
N GLN A 51 5.65 -0.54 -0.78
CA GLN A 51 7.03 -0.98 -0.61
C GLN A 51 7.05 -2.19 0.32
N PHE A 52 7.97 -3.12 0.11
CA PHE A 52 8.13 -4.26 1.02
C PHE A 52 9.60 -4.56 1.26
N TRP A 53 9.84 -5.25 2.37
CA TRP A 53 11.17 -5.74 2.73
C TRP A 53 11.02 -6.96 3.64
N HIS A 54 12.13 -7.67 3.84
CA HIS A 54 12.17 -8.79 4.77
C HIS A 54 13.16 -8.47 5.90
N GLY A 55 12.86 -8.96 7.09
CA GLY A 55 13.77 -8.85 8.22
C GLY A 55 13.12 -8.22 9.45
N PRO A 56 13.88 -8.16 10.56
CA PRO A 56 13.36 -7.64 11.82
C PRO A 56 13.37 -6.11 11.93
N PHE A 57 13.96 -5.41 10.97
CA PHE A 57 14.12 -3.96 11.06
C PHE A 57 12.91 -3.21 10.54
N CYS A 58 12.71 -2.01 11.08
CA CYS A 58 11.64 -1.12 10.62
C CYS A 58 12.02 -0.48 9.28
N TYR A 59 11.06 0.25 8.71
CA TYR A 59 11.22 0.90 7.41
C TYR A 59 12.52 1.70 7.28
N GLU A 60 12.84 2.50 8.29
CA GLU A 60 14.00 3.39 8.24
C GLU A 60 15.34 2.66 8.23
N LYS A 61 15.38 1.46 8.80
CA LYS A 61 16.61 0.69 8.93
C LYS A 61 16.74 -0.44 7.91
N SER A 62 15.76 -0.58 7.03
CA SER A 62 15.71 -1.66 6.05
C SER A 62 15.91 -1.14 4.64
N THR A 63 16.50 -1.98 3.80
CA THR A 63 16.58 -1.70 2.37
C THR A 63 15.30 -2.25 1.72
N MET A 64 14.63 -1.42 0.93
CA MET A 64 13.41 -1.84 0.24
C MET A 64 13.75 -2.87 -0.83
N GLU A 65 13.09 -4.02 -0.79
CA GLU A 65 13.29 -5.09 -1.75
C GLU A 65 12.41 -4.92 -2.99
N GLY A 66 11.29 -4.22 -2.84
CA GLY A 66 10.42 -3.94 -3.96
C GLY A 66 9.53 -2.74 -3.70
N GLU A 67 9.18 -2.07 -4.78
CA GLU A 67 8.28 -0.92 -4.74
C GLU A 67 7.44 -0.92 -6.01
N ARG A 68 6.16 -0.60 -5.87
CA ARG A 68 5.26 -0.51 -7.00
C ARG A 68 4.14 0.48 -6.71
N THR A 69 3.63 1.12 -7.76
CA THR A 69 2.52 2.06 -7.67
C THR A 69 1.30 1.46 -8.32
N PHE A 70 0.16 1.59 -7.65
CA PHE A 70 -1.14 1.10 -8.14
C PHE A 70 -2.13 2.26 -8.20
N PRO A 71 -3.15 2.17 -9.06
CA PRO A 71 -4.20 3.18 -9.06
C PRO A 71 -5.02 3.12 -7.78
N MET A 72 -5.56 4.26 -7.36
CA MET A 72 -6.43 4.30 -6.18
C MET A 72 -7.84 3.89 -6.58
N SER A 73 -8.04 2.59 -6.73
CA SER A 73 -9.30 1.98 -7.09
C SER A 73 -9.40 0.61 -6.45
N GLU A 74 -10.58 0.02 -6.43
CA GLU A 74 -10.72 -1.33 -5.87
C GLU A 74 -9.89 -2.35 -6.67
N GLU A 75 -9.82 -2.20 -7.97
CA GLU A 75 -8.96 -3.06 -8.80
C GLU A 75 -7.48 -2.88 -8.43
N GLY A 76 -7.05 -1.64 -8.23
CA GLY A 76 -5.67 -1.35 -7.82
C GLY A 76 -5.35 -1.91 -6.43
N ARG A 77 -6.31 -1.79 -5.51
CA ARG A 77 -6.16 -2.34 -4.16
C ARG A 77 -6.01 -3.86 -4.19
N LEU A 78 -6.84 -4.54 -4.97
CA LEU A 78 -6.78 -6.00 -5.09
C LEU A 78 -5.51 -6.46 -5.81
N ALA A 79 -5.07 -5.72 -6.84
CA ALA A 79 -3.81 -6.01 -7.52
C ALA A 79 -2.62 -5.84 -6.58
N MET A 80 -2.64 -4.81 -5.75
CA MET A 80 -1.62 -4.57 -4.74
C MET A 80 -1.54 -5.71 -3.74
N LYS A 81 -2.69 -6.17 -3.26
CA LYS A 81 -2.74 -7.29 -2.33
C LYS A 81 -2.15 -8.55 -2.96
N ALA A 82 -2.53 -8.86 -4.19
CA ALA A 82 -2.00 -10.02 -4.91
C ALA A 82 -0.49 -9.91 -5.13
N TRP A 83 -0.01 -8.72 -5.47
CA TRP A 83 1.42 -8.48 -5.66
C TRP A 83 2.20 -8.71 -4.38
N LEU A 84 1.70 -8.21 -3.26
CA LEU A 84 2.34 -8.41 -1.96
C LEU A 84 2.34 -9.89 -1.57
N GLU A 85 1.22 -10.57 -1.74
CA GLU A 85 1.10 -12.00 -1.41
C GLU A 85 2.04 -12.87 -2.25
N ALA A 86 2.31 -12.46 -3.47
CA ALA A 86 3.24 -13.17 -4.34
C ALA A 86 4.70 -13.07 -3.88
N HIS A 87 5.02 -12.12 -3.01
CA HIS A 87 6.39 -11.86 -2.56
C HIS A 87 6.65 -12.33 -1.12
N ILE A 88 5.64 -12.86 -0.47
CA ILE A 88 5.80 -13.39 0.89
C ILE A 88 6.69 -14.62 0.91
#